data_f23cee71b6a5b2108783ae6699814b49
#
_entry.id   f23cee71b6a5b2108783ae6699814b49
#
_cell.length_a   1.000
_cell.length_b   1.000
_cell.length_c   1.000
_cell.angle_alpha   90.00
_cell.angle_beta   90.00
_cell.angle_gamma   90.00
#
_symmetry.space_group_name_H-M   'P 1'
#
loop_
_entity.id
_entity.type
_entity.pdbx_description
1 polymer ?
#
loop_
_entity_poly.entity_id
_entity_poly.type
_entity_poly.pdbx_seq_one_letter_code
_entity_poly.pdbx_strand_id
1 'polypeptide(L)'
;MSLKLGNKIRELRKARNISQEVLAQYLGVSFQAVSKWENDTATPDVTLIPAIASFFDVSTDDLFDYNRLAAERKVFEICEAAYEFRFSDPAKSEAILRDGLKQYPGNDIILNNILCVLEPADRSEEIITICKTLIEGTRDDEVKYDALRILADTYHQTGQQALVEPTLEQIPEIYFTKLQQMAFLLEGEKSFVAARKQMGLSLDETIDMLLIMRDRLHEKGEDKEASKYERIAKGI
;
A
#
# COMPACT_ATOMS: atom_id res chain seq x y z
N MET A 1 18.82 -3.83 -9.62
CA MET A 1 19.71 -3.72 -8.43
C MET A 1 20.67 -4.89 -8.44
N SER A 2 21.98 -4.69 -8.41
CA SER A 2 22.94 -5.78 -8.20
C SER A 2 23.09 -5.95 -6.70
N LEU A 3 22.78 -7.13 -6.18
CA LEU A 3 23.02 -7.49 -4.77
C LEU A 3 24.53 -7.45 -4.50
N LYS A 4 24.97 -6.58 -3.61
CA LYS A 4 26.39 -6.47 -3.21
C LYS A 4 26.71 -7.34 -2.00
N LEU A 5 26.07 -8.50 -1.91
CA LEU A 5 26.18 -9.41 -0.76
C LEU A 5 27.62 -9.85 -0.48
N GLY A 6 28.39 -10.14 -1.52
CA GLY A 6 29.79 -10.55 -1.37
C GLY A 6 30.65 -9.45 -0.75
N ASN A 7 30.48 -8.22 -1.20
CA ASN A 7 31.16 -7.05 -0.62
C ASN A 7 30.81 -6.88 0.86
N LYS A 8 29.51 -7.00 1.22
CA LYS A 8 29.05 -6.88 2.60
C LYS A 8 29.64 -7.96 3.51
N ILE A 9 29.65 -9.22 3.06
CA ILE A 9 30.30 -10.33 3.78
C ILE A 9 31.79 -9.99 4.03
N ARG A 10 32.48 -9.49 3.01
CA ARG A 10 33.89 -9.10 3.11
C ARG A 10 34.11 -7.96 4.09
N GLU A 11 33.28 -6.93 4.08
CA GLU A 11 33.33 -5.80 5.02
C GLU A 11 33.14 -6.27 6.48
N LEU A 12 32.06 -7.04 6.74
CA LEU A 12 31.76 -7.57 8.06
C LEU A 12 32.90 -8.48 8.59
N ARG A 13 33.43 -9.35 7.73
CA ARG A 13 34.54 -10.22 8.08
C ARG A 13 35.82 -9.42 8.43
N LYS A 14 36.16 -8.43 7.61
CA LYS A 14 37.32 -7.56 7.86
C LYS A 14 37.15 -6.73 9.12
N ALA A 15 35.96 -6.20 9.38
CA ALA A 15 35.66 -5.44 10.59
C ALA A 15 35.88 -6.26 11.87
N ARG A 16 35.71 -7.59 11.80
CA ARG A 16 35.99 -8.53 12.90
C ARG A 16 37.40 -9.12 12.88
N ASN A 17 38.25 -8.74 11.94
CA ASN A 17 39.60 -9.29 11.75
C ASN A 17 39.63 -10.81 11.59
N ILE A 18 38.66 -11.42 10.91
CA ILE A 18 38.53 -12.85 10.69
C ILE A 18 39.03 -13.20 9.28
N SER A 19 39.68 -14.40 9.14
CA SER A 19 40.06 -14.90 7.82
C SER A 19 38.89 -15.57 7.10
N GLN A 20 39.02 -15.74 5.75
CA GLN A 20 38.01 -16.47 4.97
C GLN A 20 37.87 -17.92 5.41
N GLU A 21 38.98 -18.54 5.90
CA GLU A 21 39.01 -19.92 6.41
C GLU A 21 38.15 -20.05 7.67
N VAL A 22 38.23 -19.08 8.60
CA VAL A 22 37.42 -19.09 9.84
C VAL A 22 35.93 -18.98 9.52
N LEU A 23 35.55 -18.11 8.61
CA LEU A 23 34.15 -18.01 8.15
C LEU A 23 33.69 -19.29 7.45
N ALA A 24 34.55 -19.85 6.58
CA ALA A 24 34.26 -21.09 5.86
C ALA A 24 34.06 -22.27 6.83
N GLN A 25 34.92 -22.40 7.83
CA GLN A 25 34.80 -23.43 8.84
C GLN A 25 33.50 -23.34 9.65
N TYR A 26 33.09 -22.12 10.04
CA TYR A 26 31.83 -21.93 10.76
C TYR A 26 30.62 -22.34 9.92
N LEU A 27 30.65 -21.98 8.63
CA LEU A 27 29.54 -22.25 7.70
C LEU A 27 29.55 -23.67 7.12
N GLY A 28 30.60 -24.47 7.38
CA GLY A 28 30.72 -25.81 6.82
C GLY A 28 30.98 -25.83 5.31
N VAL A 29 31.63 -24.80 4.78
CA VAL A 29 31.93 -24.67 3.34
C VAL A 29 33.44 -24.56 3.09
N SER A 30 33.88 -24.63 1.83
CA SER A 30 35.28 -24.41 1.48
C SER A 30 35.64 -22.92 1.53
N PHE A 31 36.91 -22.60 1.82
CA PHE A 31 37.37 -21.21 1.77
C PHE A 31 37.26 -20.62 0.36
N GLN A 32 37.40 -21.46 -0.69
CA GLN A 32 37.20 -21.05 -2.09
C GLN A 32 35.75 -20.56 -2.34
N ALA A 33 34.75 -21.16 -1.68
CA ALA A 33 33.38 -20.71 -1.77
C ALA A 33 33.24 -19.27 -1.20
N VAL A 34 33.75 -19.04 0.00
CA VAL A 34 33.76 -17.70 0.62
C VAL A 34 34.53 -16.70 -0.24
N SER A 35 35.68 -17.08 -0.77
CA SER A 35 36.46 -16.21 -1.68
C SER A 35 35.68 -15.86 -2.96
N LYS A 36 34.94 -16.81 -3.55
CA LYS A 36 34.09 -16.55 -4.72
C LYS A 36 32.94 -15.59 -4.39
N TRP A 37 32.33 -15.74 -3.23
CA TRP A 37 31.26 -14.83 -2.77
C TRP A 37 31.78 -13.40 -2.62
N GLU A 38 32.92 -13.23 -1.92
CA GLU A 38 33.54 -11.92 -1.66
C GLU A 38 34.06 -11.22 -2.92
N ASN A 39 34.23 -11.94 -4.01
CA ASN A 39 34.64 -11.41 -5.33
C ASN A 39 33.47 -11.39 -6.34
N ASP A 40 32.22 -11.59 -5.88
CA ASP A 40 30.99 -11.57 -6.68
C ASP A 40 31.01 -12.55 -7.88
N THR A 41 31.84 -13.62 -7.83
CA THR A 41 31.90 -14.67 -8.86
C THR A 41 30.94 -15.83 -8.57
N ALA A 42 30.38 -15.90 -7.37
CA ALA A 42 29.29 -16.77 -6.96
C ALA A 42 28.51 -16.10 -5.80
N THR A 43 27.32 -16.63 -5.53
CA THR A 43 26.50 -16.22 -4.37
C THR A 43 26.43 -17.37 -3.36
N PRO A 44 26.30 -17.11 -2.05
CA PRO A 44 25.97 -18.14 -1.08
C PRO A 44 24.62 -18.79 -1.42
N ASP A 45 24.47 -20.06 -1.07
CA ASP A 45 23.16 -20.70 -1.06
C ASP A 45 22.23 -19.97 -0.08
N VAL A 46 20.96 -19.81 -0.45
CA VAL A 46 19.97 -19.09 0.38
C VAL A 46 19.83 -19.69 1.77
N THR A 47 20.06 -21.01 1.94
CA THR A 47 20.02 -21.71 3.22
C THR A 47 21.14 -21.29 4.17
N LEU A 48 22.23 -20.72 3.65
CA LEU A 48 23.36 -20.23 4.43
C LEU A 48 23.17 -18.78 4.92
N ILE A 49 22.25 -18.03 4.33
CA ILE A 49 22.03 -16.61 4.66
C ILE A 49 21.76 -16.38 6.15
N PRO A 50 20.85 -17.14 6.80
CA PRO A 50 20.63 -16.98 8.25
C PRO A 50 21.88 -17.28 9.09
N ALA A 51 22.69 -18.27 8.70
CA ALA A 51 23.91 -18.61 9.41
C ALA A 51 24.99 -17.53 9.25
N ILE A 52 25.10 -16.92 8.07
CA ILE A 52 26.02 -15.80 7.81
C ILE A 52 25.61 -14.57 8.64
N ALA A 53 24.33 -14.22 8.64
CA ALA A 53 23.78 -13.12 9.41
C ALA A 53 24.02 -13.32 10.92
N SER A 54 23.72 -14.52 11.43
CA SER A 54 23.97 -14.90 12.82
C SER A 54 25.47 -14.87 13.19
N PHE A 55 26.35 -15.33 12.32
CA PHE A 55 27.80 -15.27 12.54
C PHE A 55 28.30 -13.83 12.73
N PHE A 56 27.76 -12.91 11.97
CA PHE A 56 28.12 -11.50 12.06
C PHE A 56 27.24 -10.69 13.01
N ASP A 57 26.29 -11.32 13.70
CA ASP A 57 25.35 -10.65 14.61
C ASP A 57 24.69 -9.42 13.94
N VAL A 58 24.18 -9.61 12.74
CA VAL A 58 23.45 -8.61 11.96
C VAL A 58 22.13 -9.21 11.48
N SER A 59 21.18 -8.36 11.10
CA SER A 59 19.96 -8.83 10.44
C SER A 59 20.26 -9.29 9.00
N THR A 60 19.37 -10.10 8.42
CA THR A 60 19.45 -10.44 6.99
C THR A 60 19.34 -9.20 6.12
N ASP A 61 18.56 -8.20 6.52
CA ASP A 61 18.41 -6.93 5.81
C ASP A 61 19.73 -6.15 5.81
N ASP A 62 20.43 -6.09 6.95
CA ASP A 62 21.77 -5.49 7.04
C ASP A 62 22.80 -6.26 6.18
N LEU A 63 22.70 -7.59 6.14
CA LEU A 63 23.56 -8.43 5.32
C LEU A 63 23.38 -8.16 3.82
N PHE A 64 22.14 -7.89 3.39
CA PHE A 64 21.81 -7.50 2.02
C PHE A 64 21.98 -6.00 1.73
N ASP A 65 22.42 -5.23 2.73
CA ASP A 65 22.50 -3.76 2.65
C ASP A 65 21.14 -3.13 2.24
N TYR A 66 20.05 -3.77 2.70
CA TYR A 66 18.69 -3.34 2.42
C TYR A 66 18.24 -2.31 3.46
N ASN A 67 18.25 -1.04 3.05
CA ASN A 67 17.71 0.03 3.89
C ASN A 67 16.21 0.20 3.61
N ARG A 68 15.37 -0.46 4.41
CA ARG A 68 13.90 -0.40 4.30
C ARG A 68 13.37 1.04 4.32
N LEU A 69 13.86 1.87 5.23
CA LEU A 69 13.43 3.26 5.33
C LEU A 69 13.82 4.09 4.09
N ALA A 70 14.99 3.82 3.50
CA ALA A 70 15.39 4.48 2.26
C ALA A 70 14.56 4.01 1.06
N ALA A 71 14.20 2.72 1.02
CA ALA A 71 13.31 2.17 0.00
C ALA A 71 11.89 2.75 0.12
N GLU A 72 11.34 2.80 1.34
CA GLU A 72 10.03 3.43 1.61
C GLU A 72 10.01 4.90 1.22
N ARG A 73 11.07 5.67 1.54
CA ARG A 73 11.19 7.07 1.11
C ARG A 73 11.22 7.21 -0.41
N LYS A 74 11.94 6.33 -1.11
CA LYS A 74 11.98 6.34 -2.58
C LYS A 74 10.64 6.01 -3.21
N VAL A 75 9.92 5.04 -2.66
CA VAL A 75 8.55 4.74 -3.08
C VAL A 75 7.65 5.96 -2.89
N PHE A 76 7.74 6.62 -1.75
CA PHE A 76 6.99 7.84 -1.47
C PHE A 76 7.32 8.96 -2.49
N GLU A 77 8.61 9.24 -2.75
CA GLU A 77 9.04 10.22 -3.76
C GLU A 77 8.49 9.91 -5.16
N ILE A 78 8.43 8.63 -5.55
CA ILE A 78 7.84 8.19 -6.84
C ILE A 78 6.34 8.48 -6.87
N CYS A 79 5.62 8.15 -5.79
CA CYS A 79 4.17 8.39 -5.71
C CYS A 79 3.84 9.89 -5.68
N GLU A 80 4.61 10.71 -4.96
CA GLU A 80 4.45 12.18 -4.99
C GLU A 80 4.67 12.75 -6.41
N ALA A 81 5.75 12.34 -7.09
CA ALA A 81 6.03 12.78 -8.45
C ALA A 81 4.92 12.39 -9.45
N ALA A 82 4.33 11.22 -9.27
CA ALA A 82 3.19 10.77 -10.07
C ALA A 82 1.91 11.56 -9.75
N TYR A 83 1.67 11.86 -8.47
CA TYR A 83 0.49 12.57 -8.01
C TYR A 83 0.34 13.96 -8.63
N GLU A 84 1.46 14.67 -8.88
CA GLU A 84 1.45 15.98 -9.56
C GLU A 84 0.75 15.95 -10.93
N PHE A 85 0.78 14.81 -11.61
CA PHE A 85 0.20 14.62 -12.95
C PHE A 85 -1.13 13.86 -12.95
N ARG A 86 -1.59 13.37 -11.79
CA ARG A 86 -2.75 12.47 -11.69
C ARG A 86 -3.99 12.96 -12.43
N PHE A 87 -4.29 14.27 -12.35
CA PHE A 87 -5.48 14.86 -12.96
C PHE A 87 -5.19 15.62 -14.27
N SER A 88 -3.96 16.11 -14.46
CA SER A 88 -3.57 16.92 -15.62
C SER A 88 -3.02 16.08 -16.79
N ASP A 89 -2.33 14.98 -16.47
CA ASP A 89 -1.73 14.05 -17.44
C ASP A 89 -1.64 12.63 -16.81
N PRO A 90 -2.79 11.89 -16.75
CA PRO A 90 -2.83 10.56 -16.16
C PRO A 90 -1.86 9.57 -16.82
N ALA A 91 -1.59 9.70 -18.11
CA ALA A 91 -0.66 8.84 -18.83
C ALA A 91 0.79 9.04 -18.35
N LYS A 92 1.18 10.29 -18.07
CA LYS A 92 2.49 10.60 -17.48
C LYS A 92 2.57 10.09 -16.05
N SER A 93 1.52 10.27 -15.25
CA SER A 93 1.43 9.73 -13.89
C SER A 93 1.62 8.21 -13.89
N GLU A 94 0.90 7.49 -14.74
CA GLU A 94 1.03 6.05 -14.92
C GLU A 94 2.46 5.64 -15.32
N ALA A 95 3.09 6.35 -16.26
CA ALA A 95 4.46 6.05 -16.70
C ALA A 95 5.47 6.14 -15.56
N ILE A 96 5.36 7.17 -14.69
CA ILE A 96 6.22 7.35 -13.51
C ILE A 96 6.03 6.17 -12.54
N LEU A 97 4.79 5.79 -12.25
CA LEU A 97 4.48 4.68 -11.34
C LEU A 97 4.98 3.34 -11.88
N ARG A 98 4.80 3.08 -13.18
CA ARG A 98 5.29 1.84 -13.80
C ARG A 98 6.81 1.75 -13.85
N ASP A 99 7.50 2.88 -14.00
CA ASP A 99 8.96 2.91 -13.90
C ASP A 99 9.42 2.67 -12.46
N GLY A 100 8.71 3.23 -11.48
CA GLY A 100 8.88 2.91 -10.06
C GLY A 100 8.68 1.43 -9.77
N LEU A 101 7.68 0.80 -10.36
CA LEU A 101 7.41 -0.62 -10.17
C LEU A 101 8.50 -1.54 -10.74
N LYS A 102 9.26 -1.10 -11.76
CA LYS A 102 10.46 -1.82 -12.22
C LYS A 102 11.58 -1.82 -11.18
N GLN A 103 11.68 -0.75 -10.38
CA GLN A 103 12.68 -0.61 -9.32
C GLN A 103 12.22 -1.33 -8.04
N TYR A 104 10.92 -1.32 -7.75
CA TYR A 104 10.27 -1.93 -6.57
C TYR A 104 9.15 -2.88 -7.02
N PRO A 105 9.50 -4.05 -7.60
CA PRO A 105 8.51 -4.99 -8.12
C PRO A 105 7.54 -5.45 -7.03
N GLY A 106 6.24 -5.41 -7.35
CA GLY A 106 5.19 -5.85 -6.43
C GLY A 106 4.93 -4.91 -5.24
N ASN A 107 5.50 -3.69 -5.26
CA ASN A 107 5.21 -2.73 -4.20
C ASN A 107 3.73 -2.33 -4.21
N ASP A 108 3.04 -2.59 -3.11
CA ASP A 108 1.59 -2.42 -2.95
C ASP A 108 1.16 -0.95 -3.00
N ILE A 109 1.93 -0.02 -2.45
CA ILE A 109 1.64 1.42 -2.50
C ILE A 109 1.71 1.93 -3.95
N ILE A 110 2.72 1.52 -4.73
CA ILE A 110 2.83 1.92 -6.15
C ILE A 110 1.66 1.30 -6.95
N LEU A 111 1.35 0.02 -6.72
CA LEU A 111 0.22 -0.65 -7.38
C LEU A 111 -1.10 0.03 -7.06
N ASN A 112 -1.33 0.42 -5.80
CA ASN A 112 -2.53 1.15 -5.41
C ASN A 112 -2.61 2.54 -6.09
N ASN A 113 -1.49 3.25 -6.22
CA ASN A 113 -1.45 4.52 -6.95
C ASN A 113 -1.71 4.33 -8.46
N ILE A 114 -1.27 3.21 -9.07
CA ILE A 114 -1.60 2.87 -10.46
C ILE A 114 -3.12 2.73 -10.63
N LEU A 115 -3.81 2.04 -9.71
CA LEU A 115 -5.26 1.90 -9.75
C LEU A 115 -5.98 3.26 -9.80
N CYS A 116 -5.40 4.29 -9.19
CA CYS A 116 -5.99 5.62 -9.16
C CYS A 116 -5.91 6.41 -10.48
N VAL A 117 -5.15 5.93 -11.46
CA VAL A 117 -4.95 6.58 -12.76
C VAL A 117 -5.46 5.74 -13.94
N LEU A 118 -5.89 4.51 -13.67
CA LEU A 118 -6.48 3.64 -14.68
C LEU A 118 -7.99 3.89 -14.80
N GLU A 119 -8.48 3.93 -16.04
CA GLU A 119 -9.90 4.09 -16.34
C GLU A 119 -10.57 2.70 -16.49
N PRO A 120 -11.63 2.41 -15.71
CA PRO A 120 -12.34 1.12 -15.79
C PRO A 120 -12.92 0.82 -17.16
N ALA A 121 -13.34 1.83 -17.92
CA ALA A 121 -13.93 1.67 -19.25
C ALA A 121 -13.01 0.95 -20.23
N ASP A 122 -11.69 1.20 -20.15
CA ASP A 122 -10.70 0.68 -21.08
C ASP A 122 -9.81 -0.42 -20.51
N ARG A 123 -9.65 -0.44 -19.17
CA ARG A 123 -8.60 -1.21 -18.46
C ARG A 123 -9.16 -2.08 -17.32
N SER A 124 -10.44 -2.44 -17.37
CA SER A 124 -11.12 -3.18 -16.28
C SER A 124 -10.44 -4.49 -15.89
N GLU A 125 -9.98 -5.30 -16.85
CA GLU A 125 -9.30 -6.58 -16.55
C GLU A 125 -7.98 -6.38 -15.78
N GLU A 126 -7.22 -5.36 -16.14
CA GLU A 126 -5.99 -5.02 -15.44
C GLU A 126 -6.27 -4.50 -14.03
N ILE A 127 -7.24 -3.60 -13.87
CA ILE A 127 -7.67 -3.09 -12.57
C ILE A 127 -8.09 -4.25 -11.67
N ILE A 128 -8.94 -5.15 -12.16
CA ILE A 128 -9.39 -6.34 -11.42
C ILE A 128 -8.20 -7.21 -10.99
N THR A 129 -7.22 -7.39 -11.87
CA THR A 129 -6.03 -8.20 -11.59
C THR A 129 -5.17 -7.56 -10.50
N ILE A 130 -4.91 -6.26 -10.58
CA ILE A 130 -4.14 -5.52 -9.57
C ILE A 130 -4.88 -5.54 -8.23
N CYS A 131 -6.19 -5.25 -8.21
CA CYS A 131 -6.99 -5.27 -7.00
C CYS A 131 -6.93 -6.63 -6.30
N LYS A 132 -7.11 -7.73 -7.02
CA LYS A 132 -7.03 -9.09 -6.46
C LYS A 132 -5.63 -9.38 -5.89
N THR A 133 -4.58 -8.97 -6.59
CA THR A 133 -3.20 -9.11 -6.13
C THR A 133 -2.98 -8.36 -4.80
N LEU A 134 -3.49 -7.13 -4.70
CA LEU A 134 -3.40 -6.33 -3.47
C LEU A 134 -4.21 -6.94 -2.33
N ILE A 135 -5.46 -7.32 -2.58
CA ILE A 135 -6.36 -7.90 -1.56
C ILE A 135 -5.76 -9.17 -0.93
N GLU A 136 -5.10 -10.02 -1.75
CA GLU A 136 -4.50 -11.27 -1.29
C GLU A 136 -3.12 -11.10 -0.67
N GLY A 137 -2.33 -10.10 -1.12
CA GLY A 137 -0.90 -10.00 -0.82
C GLY A 137 -0.51 -8.93 0.17
N THR A 138 -1.24 -7.81 0.26
CA THR A 138 -0.85 -6.70 1.15
C THR A 138 -1.13 -7.03 2.62
N ARG A 139 -0.30 -6.45 3.49
CA ARG A 139 -0.51 -6.43 4.96
C ARG A 139 -1.00 -5.06 5.44
N ASP A 140 -1.16 -4.12 4.53
CA ASP A 140 -1.65 -2.78 4.80
C ASP A 140 -3.16 -2.74 4.60
N ASP A 141 -3.90 -2.54 5.69
CA ASP A 141 -5.36 -2.51 5.66
C ASP A 141 -5.91 -1.34 4.84
N GLU A 142 -5.21 -0.19 4.78
CA GLU A 142 -5.64 0.96 3.97
C GLU A 142 -5.57 0.60 2.48
N VAL A 143 -4.45 0.01 2.04
CA VAL A 143 -4.29 -0.46 0.66
C VAL A 143 -5.31 -1.54 0.31
N LYS A 144 -5.54 -2.47 1.23
CA LYS A 144 -6.51 -3.57 1.03
C LYS A 144 -7.93 -3.05 0.84
N TYR A 145 -8.38 -2.16 1.71
CA TYR A 145 -9.75 -1.65 1.64
C TYR A 145 -9.94 -0.68 0.49
N ASP A 146 -8.91 0.09 0.10
CA ASP A 146 -8.96 0.90 -1.11
C ASP A 146 -9.03 0.02 -2.38
N ALA A 147 -8.27 -1.06 -2.44
CA ALA A 147 -8.36 -2.04 -3.54
C ALA A 147 -9.75 -2.71 -3.62
N LEU A 148 -10.38 -3.05 -2.48
CA LEU A 148 -11.75 -3.59 -2.44
C LEU A 148 -12.77 -2.57 -2.95
N ARG A 149 -12.66 -1.30 -2.55
CA ARG A 149 -13.51 -0.20 -3.02
C ARG A 149 -13.38 -0.03 -4.54
N ILE A 150 -12.16 0.05 -5.07
CA ILE A 150 -11.91 0.20 -6.51
C ILE A 150 -12.41 -1.02 -7.28
N LEU A 151 -12.26 -2.22 -6.74
CA LEU A 151 -12.76 -3.46 -7.35
C LEU A 151 -14.28 -3.46 -7.46
N ALA A 152 -14.98 -3.07 -6.38
CA ALA A 152 -16.43 -2.97 -6.37
C ALA A 152 -16.95 -1.93 -7.37
N ASP A 153 -16.29 -0.76 -7.44
CA ASP A 153 -16.59 0.28 -8.41
C ASP A 153 -16.38 -0.21 -9.85
N THR A 154 -15.27 -0.88 -10.13
CA THR A 154 -14.97 -1.48 -11.43
C THR A 154 -16.03 -2.51 -11.84
N TYR A 155 -16.48 -3.38 -10.91
CA TYR A 155 -17.56 -4.33 -11.18
C TYR A 155 -18.87 -3.62 -11.48
N HIS A 156 -19.19 -2.55 -10.76
CA HIS A 156 -20.39 -1.76 -11.01
C HIS A 156 -20.34 -1.11 -12.40
N GLN A 157 -19.26 -0.43 -12.77
CA GLN A 157 -19.09 0.24 -14.05
C GLN A 157 -19.09 -0.72 -15.26
N THR A 158 -18.62 -1.96 -15.06
CA THR A 158 -18.59 -3.00 -16.10
C THR A 158 -19.82 -3.90 -16.13
N GLY A 159 -20.88 -3.55 -15.37
CA GLY A 159 -22.15 -4.28 -15.34
C GLY A 159 -22.11 -5.62 -14.59
N GLN A 160 -21.04 -5.92 -13.86
CA GLN A 160 -20.87 -7.13 -13.06
C GLN A 160 -21.53 -7.00 -11.67
N GLN A 161 -22.79 -6.51 -11.66
CA GLN A 161 -23.51 -6.11 -10.44
C GLN A 161 -23.58 -7.19 -9.35
N ALA A 162 -23.63 -8.47 -9.72
CA ALA A 162 -23.67 -9.57 -8.76
C ALA A 162 -22.39 -9.69 -7.90
N LEU A 163 -21.28 -9.08 -8.31
CA LEU A 163 -19.99 -9.11 -7.59
C LEU A 163 -19.79 -7.87 -6.70
N VAL A 164 -20.59 -6.83 -6.84
CA VAL A 164 -20.43 -5.56 -6.12
C VAL A 164 -20.64 -5.77 -4.61
N GLU A 165 -21.82 -6.24 -4.20
CA GLU A 165 -22.16 -6.42 -2.80
C GLU A 165 -21.19 -7.39 -2.08
N PRO A 166 -20.87 -8.61 -2.60
CA PRO A 166 -19.91 -9.50 -1.95
C PRO A 166 -18.49 -8.93 -1.82
N THR A 167 -18.13 -7.97 -2.66
CA THR A 167 -16.84 -7.28 -2.57
C THR A 167 -16.87 -6.23 -1.46
N LEU A 168 -17.94 -5.43 -1.39
CA LEU A 168 -18.12 -4.39 -0.35
C LEU A 168 -18.23 -4.98 1.06
N GLU A 169 -18.88 -6.14 1.22
CA GLU A 169 -19.02 -6.84 2.50
C GLU A 169 -17.67 -7.26 3.13
N GLN A 170 -16.58 -7.22 2.36
CA GLN A 170 -15.24 -7.48 2.89
C GLN A 170 -14.60 -6.25 3.53
N ILE A 171 -15.19 -5.06 3.35
CA ILE A 171 -14.74 -3.81 3.98
C ILE A 171 -15.42 -3.70 5.33
N PRO A 172 -14.69 -3.55 6.46
CA PRO A 172 -15.30 -3.44 7.77
C PRO A 172 -16.08 -2.13 7.92
N GLU A 173 -17.23 -2.18 8.59
CA GLU A 173 -17.93 -0.98 9.01
C GLU A 173 -17.10 -0.22 10.05
N ILE A 174 -16.73 1.03 9.74
CA ILE A 174 -16.01 1.89 10.68
C ILE A 174 -17.02 2.61 11.57
N TYR A 175 -17.21 2.10 12.79
CA TYR A 175 -18.17 2.67 13.73
C TYR A 175 -17.65 3.98 14.38
N PHE A 176 -16.34 4.06 14.70
CA PHE A 176 -15.73 5.24 15.31
C PHE A 176 -14.41 5.60 14.63
N THR A 177 -14.25 6.88 14.26
CA THR A 177 -12.97 7.38 13.76
C THR A 177 -12.09 7.86 14.91
N LYS A 178 -10.76 7.97 14.68
CA LYS A 178 -9.81 8.54 15.64
C LYS A 178 -10.22 9.94 16.11
N LEU A 179 -10.65 10.79 15.16
CA LEU A 179 -11.07 12.17 15.48
C LEU A 179 -12.33 12.20 16.34
N GLN A 180 -13.27 11.29 16.08
CA GLN A 180 -14.48 11.14 16.88
C GLN A 180 -14.14 10.72 18.32
N GLN A 181 -13.25 9.73 18.49
CA GLN A 181 -12.77 9.32 19.81
C GLN A 181 -12.03 10.46 20.52
N MET A 182 -11.18 11.21 19.82
CA MET A 182 -10.50 12.38 20.38
C MET A 182 -11.48 13.47 20.82
N ALA A 183 -12.56 13.69 20.04
CA ALA A 183 -13.60 14.64 20.42
C ALA A 183 -14.34 14.23 21.69
N PHE A 184 -14.62 12.94 21.87
CA PHE A 184 -15.36 12.44 23.04
C PHE A 184 -14.49 12.27 24.29
N LEU A 185 -13.23 11.88 24.14
CA LEU A 185 -12.38 11.44 25.25
C LEU A 185 -11.35 12.49 25.70
N LEU A 186 -11.08 13.52 24.91
CA LEU A 186 -10.19 14.61 25.27
C LEU A 186 -11.00 15.81 25.78
N GLU A 187 -10.31 16.76 26.39
CA GLU A 187 -10.91 17.99 26.90
C GLU A 187 -10.30 19.24 26.24
N GLY A 188 -11.01 20.37 26.37
CA GLY A 188 -10.53 21.69 25.94
C GLY A 188 -10.27 21.76 24.42
N GLU A 189 -9.21 22.50 24.08
CA GLU A 189 -8.89 22.81 22.67
C GLU A 189 -8.68 21.56 21.80
N LYS A 190 -8.08 20.51 22.33
CA LYS A 190 -7.84 19.26 21.60
C LYS A 190 -9.15 18.56 21.21
N SER A 191 -10.12 18.52 22.11
CA SER A 191 -11.46 17.99 21.83
C SER A 191 -12.17 18.83 20.76
N PHE A 192 -12.16 20.14 20.92
CA PHE A 192 -12.81 21.07 19.99
C PHE A 192 -12.21 20.97 18.56
N VAL A 193 -10.88 20.98 18.43
CA VAL A 193 -10.21 20.84 17.13
C VAL A 193 -10.53 19.50 16.45
N ALA A 194 -10.54 18.41 17.23
CA ALA A 194 -10.90 17.09 16.73
C ALA A 194 -12.37 17.04 16.25
N ALA A 195 -13.29 17.56 17.06
CA ALA A 195 -14.72 17.62 16.71
C ALA A 195 -14.96 18.45 15.43
N ARG A 196 -14.34 19.64 15.35
CA ARG A 196 -14.46 20.51 14.17
C ARG A 196 -13.93 19.84 12.90
N LYS A 197 -12.79 19.15 12.99
CA LYS A 197 -12.20 18.43 11.85
C LYS A 197 -13.07 17.25 11.44
N GLN A 198 -13.57 16.46 12.39
CA GLN A 198 -14.49 15.35 12.13
C GLN A 198 -15.78 15.81 11.46
N MET A 199 -16.37 16.91 11.97
CA MET A 199 -17.55 17.51 11.39
C MET A 199 -17.33 17.89 9.91
N GLY A 200 -16.20 18.56 9.59
CA GLY A 200 -15.87 18.94 8.21
C GLY A 200 -15.69 17.74 7.28
N LEU A 201 -15.15 16.61 7.77
CA LEU A 201 -14.98 15.39 7.00
C LEU A 201 -16.29 14.62 6.77
N SER A 202 -17.28 14.77 7.68
CA SER A 202 -18.52 13.97 7.63
C SER A 202 -19.70 14.73 7.05
N LEU A 203 -19.61 16.05 6.89
CA LEU A 203 -20.75 16.88 6.50
C LEU A 203 -21.14 16.64 5.04
N ASP A 204 -20.17 16.70 4.13
CA ASP A 204 -20.39 16.48 2.70
C ASP A 204 -20.89 15.06 2.45
N GLU A 205 -20.28 14.06 3.08
CA GLU A 205 -20.72 12.65 3.01
C GLU A 205 -22.16 12.48 3.53
N THR A 206 -22.52 13.17 4.60
CA THR A 206 -23.88 13.11 5.16
C THR A 206 -24.90 13.69 4.16
N ILE A 207 -24.57 14.79 3.49
CA ILE A 207 -25.42 15.39 2.47
C ILE A 207 -25.60 14.40 1.30
N ASP A 208 -24.53 13.80 0.82
CA ASP A 208 -24.56 12.81 -0.26
C ASP A 208 -25.45 11.60 0.09
N MET A 209 -25.33 11.06 1.31
CA MET A 209 -26.16 9.95 1.76
C MET A 209 -27.65 10.34 1.80
N LEU A 210 -27.97 11.55 2.26
CA LEU A 210 -29.36 12.05 2.25
C LEU A 210 -29.93 12.18 0.83
N LEU A 211 -29.09 12.61 -0.13
CA LEU A 211 -29.49 12.71 -1.54
C LEU A 211 -29.68 11.32 -2.18
N ILE A 212 -28.80 10.37 -1.88
CA ILE A 212 -28.95 8.98 -2.33
C ILE A 212 -30.25 8.37 -1.78
N MET A 213 -30.55 8.54 -0.49
CA MET A 213 -31.77 8.07 0.13
C MET A 213 -33.02 8.67 -0.56
N ARG A 214 -33.00 9.98 -0.86
CA ARG A 214 -34.05 10.66 -1.63
C ARG A 214 -34.26 9.97 -2.98
N ASP A 215 -33.18 9.75 -3.75
CA ASP A 215 -33.28 9.22 -5.10
C ASP A 215 -33.82 7.78 -5.10
N ARG A 216 -33.35 6.94 -4.17
CA ARG A 216 -33.86 5.57 -4.01
C ARG A 216 -35.33 5.51 -3.61
N LEU A 217 -35.82 6.48 -2.83
CA LEU A 217 -37.24 6.58 -2.48
C LEU A 217 -38.09 7.05 -3.65
N HIS A 218 -37.58 7.99 -4.48
CA HIS A 218 -38.24 8.37 -5.73
C HIS A 218 -38.39 7.18 -6.69
N GLU A 219 -37.35 6.35 -6.86
CA GLU A 219 -37.38 5.14 -7.66
C GLU A 219 -38.48 4.15 -7.20
N LYS A 220 -38.77 4.15 -5.89
CA LYS A 220 -39.84 3.32 -5.30
C LYS A 220 -41.22 3.98 -5.34
N GLY A 221 -41.34 5.23 -5.81
CA GLY A 221 -42.59 6.01 -5.80
C GLY A 221 -42.98 6.58 -4.44
N GLU A 222 -42.02 6.62 -3.50
CA GLU A 222 -42.22 7.13 -2.13
C GLU A 222 -41.86 8.62 -2.01
N ASP A 223 -42.45 9.45 -2.91
CA ASP A 223 -42.08 10.86 -3.10
C ASP A 223 -42.24 11.73 -1.87
N LYS A 224 -43.21 11.41 -1.02
CA LYS A 224 -43.44 12.16 0.22
C LYS A 224 -42.31 11.99 1.23
N GLU A 225 -41.78 10.77 1.34
CA GLU A 225 -40.64 10.47 2.19
C GLU A 225 -39.35 11.05 1.55
N ALA A 226 -39.15 10.89 0.25
CA ALA A 226 -38.03 11.45 -0.50
C ALA A 226 -37.89 12.97 -0.28
N SER A 227 -38.98 13.72 -0.34
CA SER A 227 -38.99 15.16 -0.10
C SER A 227 -38.58 15.57 1.31
N LYS A 228 -38.66 14.66 2.30
CA LYS A 228 -38.17 14.89 3.64
C LYS A 228 -36.64 14.92 3.66
N TYR A 229 -35.99 13.94 3.01
CA TYR A 229 -34.53 13.87 2.93
C TYR A 229 -33.92 15.02 2.15
N GLU A 230 -34.59 15.44 1.06
CA GLU A 230 -34.18 16.61 0.29
C GLU A 230 -34.17 17.90 1.16
N ARG A 231 -35.24 18.09 1.96
CA ARG A 231 -35.29 19.26 2.87
C ARG A 231 -34.21 19.23 3.94
N ILE A 232 -33.87 18.05 4.47
CA ILE A 232 -32.78 17.91 5.45
C ILE A 232 -31.46 18.28 4.77
N ALA A 233 -31.15 17.70 3.60
CA ALA A 233 -29.91 17.97 2.88
C ALA A 233 -29.73 19.46 2.51
N LYS A 234 -30.81 20.16 2.19
CA LYS A 234 -30.80 21.64 1.92
C LYS A 234 -30.71 22.51 3.16
N GLY A 235 -30.98 21.96 4.34
CA GLY A 235 -30.97 22.67 5.62
C GLY A 235 -29.67 22.52 6.41
N ILE A 236 -28.79 21.67 5.96
CA ILE A 236 -27.42 21.48 6.47
C ILE A 236 -26.47 22.43 5.76
#